data_6d9e54d978c5bdff85fe107bc51af2cf
#
_entry.id   6d9e54d978c5bdff85fe107bc51af2cf
#
_cell.length_a   1.000
_cell.length_b   1.000
_cell.length_c   1.000
_cell.angle_alpha   90.00
_cell.angle_beta   90.00
_cell.angle_gamma   90.00
#
_symmetry.space_group_name_H-M   'P 1'
#
loop_
_entity.id
_entity.type
_entity.pdbx_description
1 polymer ?
#
loop_
_entity_poly.entity_id
_entity_poly.type
_entity_poly.pdbx_seq_one_letter_code
_entity_poly.pdbx_strand_id
1 'polypeptide(L)'
;MKQIIAIGGGGFGREIGELKIEKYIVKQSNKSKPKICFIPTATGDDQGYIDNFYKAFDSLGCITSHIDFFKRTIDLEPHLLEQDIIYVGGGNTKSMLAVWREWGLDTILKKALKIILL
;
A
#
# COMPACT_ATOMS: atom_id res chain seq x y z
N MET A 1 5.40 5.98 -15.22
CA MET A 1 5.40 7.33 -14.63
C MET A 1 5.58 7.21 -13.12
N LYS A 2 6.48 8.00 -12.56
CA LYS A 2 6.71 8.01 -11.12
C LYS A 2 5.89 9.12 -10.48
N GLN A 3 5.07 8.77 -9.48
CA GLN A 3 4.18 9.72 -8.83
C GLN A 3 4.01 9.36 -7.34
N ILE A 4 3.97 10.38 -6.51
CA ILE A 4 3.70 10.23 -5.08
C ILE A 4 2.42 10.99 -4.77
N ILE A 5 1.46 10.32 -4.13
CA ILE A 5 0.22 10.93 -3.67
C ILE A 5 0.24 10.90 -2.14
N ALA A 6 0.23 12.07 -1.52
CA ALA A 6 0.23 12.20 -0.06
C ALA A 6 -1.20 12.44 0.44
N ILE A 7 -1.63 11.66 1.43
CA ILE A 7 -2.98 11.74 2.00
C ILE A 7 -2.88 12.08 3.48
N GLY A 8 -3.45 13.21 3.86
CA GLY A 8 -3.48 13.67 5.24
C GLY A 8 -4.78 13.30 5.94
N GLY A 9 -4.91 12.02 6.31
CA GLY A 9 -6.14 11.48 6.89
C GLY A 9 -7.18 11.10 5.84
N GLY A 10 -8.20 10.36 6.22
CA GLY A 10 -9.23 9.87 5.30
C GLY A 10 -8.88 8.56 4.61
N GLY A 11 -9.65 8.21 3.60
CA GLY A 11 -9.52 6.95 2.89
C GLY A 11 -10.21 5.80 3.63
N PHE A 12 -9.91 4.59 3.22
CA PHE A 12 -10.57 3.36 3.72
C PHE A 12 -10.15 2.92 5.14
N GLY A 13 -9.15 3.55 5.73
CA GLY A 13 -8.51 3.07 6.96
C GLY A 13 -9.41 2.96 8.17
N ARG A 14 -10.35 3.88 8.35
CA ARG A 14 -11.31 3.88 9.46
C ARG A 14 -12.66 3.33 9.06
N GLU A 15 -13.15 3.75 7.91
CA GLU A 15 -14.42 3.28 7.35
C GLU A 15 -14.34 3.30 5.82
N ILE A 16 -15.12 2.45 5.19
CA ILE A 16 -15.22 2.43 3.74
C ILE A 16 -16.37 3.35 3.34
N GLY A 17 -16.02 4.53 2.81
CA GLY A 17 -16.99 5.50 2.31
C GLY A 17 -17.24 5.36 0.80
N GLU A 18 -17.34 6.49 0.12
CA GLU A 18 -17.61 6.54 -1.33
C GLU A 18 -16.40 6.18 -2.20
N LEU A 19 -15.24 5.91 -1.59
CA LEU A 19 -14.00 5.53 -2.28
C LEU A 19 -13.51 6.56 -3.30
N LYS A 20 -13.73 7.85 -3.05
CA LYS A 20 -13.32 8.92 -3.98
C LYS A 20 -11.80 9.00 -4.13
N ILE A 21 -11.08 8.93 -3.00
CA ILE A 21 -9.62 8.95 -2.99
C ILE A 21 -9.09 7.70 -3.69
N GLU A 22 -9.64 6.54 -3.36
CA GLU A 22 -9.23 5.24 -3.90
C GLU A 22 -9.45 5.18 -5.42
N LYS A 23 -10.58 5.68 -5.91
CA LYS A 23 -10.87 5.79 -7.34
C LYS A 23 -9.87 6.69 -8.06
N TYR A 24 -9.53 7.81 -7.46
CA TYR A 24 -8.51 8.72 -8.00
C TYR A 24 -7.16 8.02 -8.14
N ILE A 25 -6.76 7.28 -7.10
CA ILE A 25 -5.51 6.52 -7.08
C ILE A 25 -5.47 5.51 -8.21
N VAL A 26 -6.49 4.70 -8.35
CA VAL A 26 -6.59 3.68 -9.40
C VAL A 26 -6.49 4.31 -10.79
N LYS A 27 -7.15 5.44 -10.99
CA LYS A 27 -7.14 6.17 -12.25
C LYS A 27 -5.73 6.63 -12.65
N GLN A 28 -4.89 6.97 -11.67
CA GLN A 28 -3.52 7.42 -11.94
C GLN A 28 -2.64 6.32 -12.54
N SER A 29 -2.96 5.06 -12.35
CA SER A 29 -2.20 3.94 -12.91
C SER A 29 -2.37 3.80 -14.43
N ASN A 30 -3.42 4.36 -15.01
CA ASN A 30 -3.81 4.23 -16.42
C ASN A 30 -4.02 2.76 -16.84
N LYS A 31 -4.33 1.88 -15.89
CA LYS A 31 -4.60 0.46 -16.15
C LYS A 31 -6.00 0.09 -15.72
N SER A 32 -6.62 -0.86 -16.43
CA SER A 32 -7.96 -1.33 -16.11
C SER A 32 -7.99 -2.22 -14.85
N LYS A 33 -6.91 -2.99 -14.65
CA LYS A 33 -6.74 -3.88 -13.50
C LYS A 33 -5.35 -3.70 -12.90
N PRO A 34 -5.09 -2.58 -12.21
CA PRO A 34 -3.76 -2.33 -11.66
C PRO A 34 -3.43 -3.31 -10.53
N LYS A 35 -2.15 -3.67 -10.42
CA LYS A 35 -1.63 -4.41 -9.29
C LYS A 35 -1.30 -3.42 -8.17
N ILE A 36 -1.94 -3.60 -7.02
CA ILE A 36 -1.74 -2.74 -5.86
C ILE A 36 -1.31 -3.57 -4.65
N CYS A 37 -0.27 -3.11 -3.98
CA CYS A 37 0.24 -3.73 -2.77
C CYS A 37 0.12 -2.78 -1.59
N PHE A 38 -0.50 -3.26 -0.50
CA PHE A 38 -0.68 -2.51 0.74
C PHE A 38 0.43 -2.83 1.73
N ILE A 39 0.98 -1.81 2.37
CA ILE A 39 2.01 -1.97 3.41
C ILE A 39 1.46 -1.37 4.71
N PRO A 40 0.86 -2.19 5.60
CA PRO A 40 0.21 -1.72 6.83
C PRO A 40 1.15 -1.67 8.05
N THR A 41 2.46 -1.61 7.84
CA THR A 41 3.46 -1.71 8.93
C THR A 41 3.21 -0.71 10.06
N ALA A 42 2.81 0.52 9.73
CA ALA A 42 2.68 1.59 10.72
C ALA A 42 1.59 1.32 11.76
N THR A 43 0.64 0.42 11.50
CA THR A 43 -0.36 -0.04 12.46
C THR A 43 -0.03 -1.41 13.04
N GLY A 44 1.18 -1.91 12.86
CA GLY A 44 1.57 -3.26 13.31
C GLY A 44 0.87 -4.37 12.54
N ASP A 45 0.63 -4.17 11.25
CA ASP A 45 -0.11 -5.11 10.39
C ASP A 45 -1.55 -5.36 10.91
N ASP A 46 -2.24 -4.29 11.29
CA ASP A 46 -3.60 -4.37 11.82
C ASP A 46 -4.55 -5.07 10.84
N GLN A 47 -5.19 -6.16 11.31
CA GLN A 47 -6.04 -6.99 10.44
C GLN A 47 -7.27 -6.24 9.94
N GLY A 48 -7.90 -5.41 10.75
CA GLY A 48 -9.06 -4.62 10.34
C GLY A 48 -8.73 -3.67 9.20
N TYR A 49 -7.57 -3.05 9.26
CA TYR A 49 -7.08 -2.15 8.22
C TYR A 49 -6.79 -2.92 6.92
N ILE A 50 -6.17 -4.09 7.06
CA ILE A 50 -5.90 -4.98 5.91
C ILE A 50 -7.21 -5.42 5.25
N ASP A 51 -8.20 -5.83 6.03
CA ASP A 51 -9.51 -6.25 5.52
C ASP A 51 -10.22 -5.12 4.77
N ASN A 52 -10.16 -3.91 5.29
CA ASN A 52 -10.74 -2.73 4.65
C ASN A 52 -10.04 -2.40 3.33
N PHE A 53 -8.72 -2.58 3.28
CA PHE A 53 -7.97 -2.42 2.03
C PHE A 53 -8.50 -3.36 0.95
N TYR A 54 -8.63 -4.64 1.26
CA TYR A 54 -9.12 -5.63 0.29
C TYR A 54 -10.54 -5.31 -0.17
N LYS A 55 -11.44 -4.97 0.76
CA LYS A 55 -12.80 -4.60 0.40
C LYS A 55 -12.84 -3.42 -0.57
N ALA A 56 -12.06 -2.38 -0.27
CA ALA A 56 -12.04 -1.16 -1.08
C ALA A 56 -11.50 -1.41 -2.48
N PHE A 57 -10.31 -1.98 -2.58
CA PHE A 57 -9.63 -2.09 -3.89
C PHE A 57 -10.07 -3.29 -4.71
N ASP A 58 -10.55 -4.36 -4.09
CA ASP A 58 -11.20 -5.45 -4.84
C ASP A 58 -12.47 -4.95 -5.51
N SER A 59 -13.25 -4.09 -4.85
CA SER A 59 -14.45 -3.50 -5.44
C SER A 59 -14.14 -2.60 -6.64
N LEU A 60 -12.92 -2.07 -6.71
CA LEU A 60 -12.45 -1.24 -7.82
C LEU A 60 -11.76 -2.03 -8.93
N GLY A 61 -11.75 -3.35 -8.84
CA GLY A 61 -11.20 -4.22 -9.88
C GLY A 61 -9.69 -4.36 -9.87
N CYS A 62 -9.01 -4.00 -8.76
CA CYS A 62 -7.56 -4.13 -8.65
C CYS A 62 -7.13 -5.58 -8.38
N ILE A 63 -5.90 -5.88 -8.74
CA ILE A 63 -5.22 -7.11 -8.31
C ILE A 63 -4.50 -6.78 -7.02
N THR A 64 -5.06 -7.23 -5.89
CA THR A 64 -4.67 -6.80 -4.55
C THR A 64 -3.70 -7.76 -3.87
N SER A 65 -2.79 -7.20 -3.08
CA SER A 65 -1.90 -7.94 -2.20
C SER A 65 -1.47 -7.05 -1.04
N HIS A 66 -0.84 -7.63 -0.02
CA HIS A 66 -0.26 -6.86 1.08
C HIS A 66 1.01 -7.52 1.58
N ILE A 67 1.80 -6.79 2.39
CA ILE A 67 3.03 -7.29 3.00
C ILE A 67 2.88 -7.26 4.51
N ASP A 68 3.03 -8.44 5.13
CA ASP A 68 3.16 -8.60 6.58
C ASP A 68 4.62 -8.70 6.98
N PHE A 69 5.04 -8.00 8.03
CA PHE A 69 6.39 -8.15 8.58
C PHE A 69 6.41 -8.97 9.87
N PHE A 70 5.26 -9.27 10.43
CA PHE A 70 5.12 -10.00 11.70
C PHE A 70 4.60 -11.42 11.51
N LYS A 71 4.53 -11.87 10.27
CA LYS A 71 4.19 -13.23 9.86
C LYS A 71 5.23 -13.70 8.86
N ARG A 72 5.00 -14.84 8.22
CA ARG A 72 5.91 -15.31 7.18
C ARG A 72 5.90 -14.36 5.99
N THR A 73 7.05 -13.78 5.69
CA THR A 73 7.21 -12.77 4.65
C THR A 73 7.64 -13.40 3.33
N ILE A 74 7.10 -12.85 2.25
CA ILE A 74 7.45 -13.23 0.87
C ILE A 74 8.78 -12.58 0.46
N ASP A 75 9.27 -12.91 -0.73
CA ASP A 75 10.42 -12.24 -1.33
C ASP A 75 9.99 -10.83 -1.76
N LEU A 76 10.46 -9.82 -1.04
CA LEU A 76 9.95 -8.44 -1.13
C LEU A 76 10.24 -7.76 -2.47
N GLU A 77 11.50 -7.83 -2.93
CA GLU A 77 11.91 -7.03 -4.08
C GLU A 77 11.17 -7.41 -5.37
N PRO A 78 11.12 -8.69 -5.79
CA PRO A 78 10.38 -9.05 -6.99
C PRO A 78 8.90 -8.70 -6.91
N HIS A 79 8.29 -8.91 -5.75
CA HIS A 79 6.87 -8.63 -5.56
C HIS A 79 6.56 -7.14 -5.70
N LEU A 80 7.38 -6.27 -5.09
CA LEU A 80 7.16 -4.82 -5.12
C LEU A 80 7.48 -4.21 -6.47
N LEU A 81 8.51 -4.72 -7.16
CA LEU A 81 8.89 -4.18 -8.47
C LEU A 81 7.83 -4.43 -9.54
N GLU A 82 7.00 -5.46 -9.40
CA GLU A 82 5.93 -5.74 -10.35
C GLU A 82 4.63 -4.99 -10.07
N GLN A 83 4.52 -4.28 -8.95
CA GLN A 83 3.32 -3.54 -8.60
C GLN A 83 3.17 -2.27 -9.44
N ASP A 84 1.93 -1.89 -9.74
CA ASP A 84 1.60 -0.61 -10.36
C ASP A 84 1.44 0.48 -9.31
N ILE A 85 0.91 0.11 -8.13
CA ILE A 85 0.64 1.02 -7.02
C ILE A 85 1.14 0.38 -5.74
N ILE A 86 1.83 1.17 -4.91
CA ILE A 86 2.21 0.78 -3.56
C ILE A 86 1.49 1.73 -2.60
N TYR A 87 0.61 1.19 -1.76
CA TYR A 87 -0.16 1.96 -0.78
C TYR A 87 0.43 1.76 0.60
N VAL A 88 0.99 2.83 1.17
CA VAL A 88 1.55 2.80 2.53
C VAL A 88 0.51 3.34 3.50
N GLY A 89 0.11 2.53 4.46
CA GLY A 89 -0.84 2.93 5.50
C GLY A 89 -0.23 3.85 6.55
N GLY A 90 -1.03 4.76 7.08
CA GLY A 90 -0.63 5.64 8.18
C GLY A 90 -0.61 4.91 9.52
N GLY A 91 0.00 5.56 10.53
CA GLY A 91 0.12 5.03 11.89
C GLY A 91 1.40 5.50 12.55
N ASN A 92 2.13 4.59 13.21
CA ASN A 92 3.40 4.92 13.86
C ASN A 92 4.56 4.89 12.86
N THR A 93 4.89 6.04 12.30
CA THR A 93 5.92 6.18 11.27
C THR A 93 7.31 5.79 11.75
N LYS A 94 7.66 6.12 13.00
CA LYS A 94 8.98 5.78 13.56
C LYS A 94 9.19 4.28 13.63
N SER A 95 8.21 3.56 14.15
CA SER A 95 8.25 2.09 14.24
C SER A 95 8.25 1.46 12.85
N MET A 96 7.44 1.98 11.95
CA MET A 96 7.39 1.53 10.56
C MET A 96 8.76 1.62 9.89
N LEU A 97 9.43 2.77 10.00
CA LEU A 97 10.74 2.98 9.40
C LEU A 97 11.81 2.06 9.99
N ALA A 98 11.75 1.80 11.30
CA ALA A 98 12.67 0.86 11.96
C ALA A 98 12.51 -0.56 11.40
N VAL A 99 11.28 -1.04 11.27
CA VAL A 99 10.99 -2.34 10.66
C VAL A 99 11.44 -2.39 9.20
N TRP A 100 11.12 -1.36 8.43
CA TRP A 100 11.51 -1.29 7.02
C TRP A 100 13.01 -1.36 6.81
N ARG A 101 13.78 -0.64 7.64
CA ARG A 101 15.26 -0.65 7.55
C ARG A 101 15.81 -2.04 7.81
N GLU A 102 15.27 -2.74 8.78
CA GLU A 102 15.71 -4.09 9.12
C GLU A 102 15.45 -5.07 7.97
N TRP A 103 14.35 -4.91 7.25
CA TRP A 103 14.00 -5.74 6.11
C TRP A 103 14.55 -5.23 4.77
N GLY A 104 15.19 -4.07 4.75
CA GLY A 104 15.68 -3.45 3.52
C GLY A 104 14.58 -2.89 2.61
N LEU A 105 13.37 -2.71 3.14
CA LEU A 105 12.23 -2.24 2.35
C LEU A 105 12.40 -0.81 1.87
N ASP A 106 13.02 0.05 2.66
CA ASP A 106 13.31 1.44 2.30
C ASP A 106 14.13 1.52 1.01
N THR A 107 15.13 0.67 0.86
CA THR A 107 15.97 0.60 -0.35
C THR A 107 15.15 0.08 -1.55
N ILE A 108 14.33 -0.94 -1.33
CA ILE A 108 13.47 -1.52 -2.37
C ILE A 108 12.47 -0.48 -2.89
N LEU A 109 11.86 0.29 -1.99
CA LEU A 109 10.89 1.32 -2.37
C LEU A 109 11.50 2.42 -3.23
N LYS A 110 12.75 2.78 -2.98
CA LYS A 110 13.47 3.74 -3.83
C LYS A 110 13.61 3.24 -5.27
N LYS A 111 13.84 1.95 -5.45
CA LYS A 111 13.90 1.33 -6.78
C LYS A 111 12.52 1.24 -7.41
N ALA A 112 11.52 0.91 -6.62
CA ALA A 112 10.16 0.64 -7.10
C ALA A 112 9.43 1.89 -7.58
N LEU A 113 9.59 3.03 -6.94
CA LEU A 113 9.00 4.36 -7.17
C LEU A 113 8.03 4.47 -8.36
N LYS A 114 6.92 3.74 -8.33
CA LYS A 114 5.88 3.82 -9.37
C LYS A 114 4.77 4.76 -8.91
N ILE A 115 3.95 4.33 -7.97
CA ILE A 115 3.00 5.17 -7.24
C ILE A 115 3.11 4.75 -5.79
N ILE A 116 3.53 5.68 -4.92
CA ILE A 116 3.64 5.44 -3.48
C ILE A 116 2.69 6.39 -2.77
N LEU A 117 1.89 5.86 -1.87
CA LEU A 117 0.89 6.61 -1.11
C LEU A 117 1.23 6.57 0.37
N LEU A 118 1.32 7.73 0.97
CA LEU A 118 1.64 7.87 2.39
C LEU A 118 0.46 8.42 3.17
#